data_9b2751e4c07f684d776b4161bf8ce2c3
#
_entry.id   9b2751e4c07f684d776b4161bf8ce2c3
#
_cell.length_a   1.000
_cell.length_b   1.000
_cell.length_c   1.000
_cell.angle_alpha   90.00
_cell.angle_beta   90.00
_cell.angle_gamma   90.00
#
_symmetry.space_group_name_H-M   'P 1'
#
loop_
_entity.id
_entity.type
_entity.pdbx_description
1 polymer ?
#
loop_
_entity_poly.entity_id
_entity_poly.type
_entity_poly.pdbx_seq_one_letter_code
_entity_poly.pdbx_strand_id
1 'polypeptide(L)'
;MSAALGDWVNDLAKQYNASQTQYKIVPTYKGTYDESMTAGIAAFRAGNAPHIIQVFEVGTATMMASNGAIVPAGKVMSDAGFKFDPTSYVSAVAGYYTAPNGQMLSYPLNSSTTIFYYNKDAFKKAGLDANKPPKTWPEVFEAASKLKASGHSCPFTTSWISWTQLESFSLWHNTLFASKNNGFDGTDAQLQINTPLHVRHFENLAKASKEGSFVYKGRGNAADASFPSGECAMITGSSG
;
A
#
# COMPACT_ATOMS: atom_id res chain seq x y z
N MET A 1 10.48 -5.27 5.21
CA MET A 1 9.43 -6.28 5.00
C MET A 1 9.42 -7.21 6.19
N SER A 2 8.28 -7.46 6.78
CA SER A 2 8.13 -8.29 7.97
C SER A 2 7.62 -9.68 7.59
N ALA A 3 7.79 -10.64 8.50
CA ALA A 3 7.28 -12.02 8.37
C ALA A 3 7.60 -12.67 7.00
N ALA A 4 6.62 -13.27 6.33
CA ALA A 4 6.81 -14.06 5.13
C ALA A 4 7.56 -13.35 3.99
N LEU A 5 7.36 -12.04 3.79
CA LEU A 5 8.12 -11.28 2.80
C LEU A 5 9.59 -11.09 3.20
N GLY A 6 9.88 -10.97 4.49
CA GLY A 6 11.25 -10.93 4.99
C GLY A 6 11.98 -12.24 4.76
N ASP A 7 11.31 -13.35 5.04
CA ASP A 7 11.86 -14.71 4.80
C ASP A 7 12.13 -14.94 3.32
N TRP A 8 11.19 -14.55 2.44
CA TRP A 8 11.37 -14.63 1.00
C TRP A 8 12.58 -13.83 0.50
N VAL A 9 12.79 -12.60 0.99
CA VAL A 9 13.98 -11.78 0.63
C VAL A 9 15.27 -12.43 1.11
N ASN A 10 15.27 -13.01 2.32
CA ASN A 10 16.42 -13.74 2.85
C ASN A 10 16.74 -14.97 1.98
N ASP A 11 15.73 -15.71 1.55
CA ASP A 11 15.90 -16.87 0.66
C ASP A 11 16.43 -16.46 -0.71
N LEU A 12 15.92 -15.39 -1.31
CA LEU A 12 16.47 -14.85 -2.56
C LEU A 12 17.94 -14.45 -2.43
N ALA A 13 18.27 -13.73 -1.35
CA ALA A 13 19.65 -13.35 -1.10
C ALA A 13 20.57 -14.57 -0.90
N LYS A 14 20.09 -15.60 -0.21
CA LYS A 14 20.82 -16.87 -0.04
C LYS A 14 21.05 -17.56 -1.37
N GLN A 15 20.03 -17.67 -2.22
CA GLN A 15 20.14 -18.26 -3.54
C GLN A 15 21.16 -17.50 -4.42
N TYR A 16 21.05 -16.17 -4.47
CA TYR A 16 21.99 -15.34 -5.21
C TYR A 16 23.42 -15.48 -4.68
N ASN A 17 23.63 -15.42 -3.38
CA ASN A 17 24.95 -15.54 -2.76
C ASN A 17 25.56 -16.95 -2.98
N ALA A 18 24.75 -17.99 -3.18
CA ALA A 18 25.23 -19.33 -3.50
C ALA A 18 25.55 -19.50 -5.00
N SER A 19 24.99 -18.67 -5.89
CA SER A 19 25.18 -18.79 -7.34
C SER A 19 26.48 -18.17 -7.85
N GLN A 20 27.14 -17.31 -7.06
CA GLN A 20 28.36 -16.62 -7.44
C GLN A 20 29.16 -16.21 -6.18
N THR A 21 30.43 -15.78 -6.33
CA THR A 21 31.33 -15.44 -5.23
C THR A 21 31.83 -13.99 -5.24
N GLN A 22 31.48 -13.24 -6.28
CA GLN A 22 31.97 -11.88 -6.51
C GLN A 22 31.28 -10.85 -5.58
N TYR A 23 29.99 -11.04 -5.32
CA TYR A 23 29.18 -10.13 -4.51
C TYR A 23 28.42 -10.89 -3.43
N LYS A 24 28.15 -10.20 -2.31
CA LYS A 24 27.33 -10.74 -1.23
C LYS A 24 26.18 -9.79 -0.92
N ILE A 25 24.95 -10.25 -1.09
CA ILE A 25 23.76 -9.52 -0.65
C ILE A 25 23.51 -9.84 0.83
N VAL A 26 23.39 -8.77 1.63
CA VAL A 26 23.07 -8.86 3.06
C VAL A 26 21.78 -8.06 3.31
N PRO A 27 20.63 -8.72 3.36
CA PRO A 27 19.37 -8.05 3.70
C PRO A 27 19.41 -7.52 5.13
N THR A 28 18.94 -6.30 5.33
CA THR A 28 18.87 -5.69 6.64
C THR A 28 17.47 -5.12 6.86
N TYR A 29 16.76 -5.64 7.83
CA TYR A 29 15.45 -5.13 8.22
C TYR A 29 15.61 -3.87 9.08
N LYS A 30 14.92 -2.79 8.73
CA LYS A 30 14.98 -1.49 9.41
C LYS A 30 13.63 -1.03 9.99
N GLY A 31 12.70 -1.95 10.20
CA GLY A 31 11.37 -1.64 10.74
C GLY A 31 10.30 -1.45 9.66
N THR A 32 9.34 -0.59 9.93
CA THR A 32 8.26 -0.22 9.00
C THR A 32 8.81 0.51 7.77
N TYR A 33 7.96 0.74 6.78
CA TYR A 33 8.34 1.50 5.58
C TYR A 33 8.85 2.91 5.92
N ASP A 34 8.16 3.62 6.82
CA ASP A 34 8.54 4.96 7.26
C ASP A 34 9.89 4.97 7.99
N GLU A 35 10.10 4.00 8.89
CA GLU A 35 11.36 3.83 9.61
C GLU A 35 12.52 3.48 8.67
N SER A 36 12.28 2.56 7.72
CA SER A 36 13.27 2.18 6.71
C SER A 36 13.67 3.34 5.82
N MET A 37 12.70 4.13 5.36
CA MET A 37 12.95 5.31 4.52
C MET A 37 13.70 6.39 5.29
N THR A 38 13.30 6.66 6.53
CA THR A 38 13.99 7.63 7.43
C THR A 38 15.43 7.20 7.69
N ALA A 39 15.65 5.93 7.97
CA ALA A 39 16.99 5.38 8.17
C ALA A 39 17.85 5.47 6.89
N GLY A 40 17.27 5.22 5.73
CA GLY A 40 17.95 5.34 4.43
C GLY A 40 18.38 6.78 4.13
N ILE A 41 17.51 7.76 4.36
CA ILE A 41 17.81 9.19 4.21
C ILE A 41 18.93 9.62 5.17
N ALA A 42 18.86 9.19 6.43
CA ALA A 42 19.89 9.49 7.42
C ALA A 42 21.25 8.88 7.03
N ALA A 43 21.26 7.64 6.57
CA ALA A 43 22.46 6.95 6.11
C ALA A 43 23.09 7.64 4.88
N PHE A 44 22.25 8.07 3.92
CA PHE A 44 22.71 8.83 2.76
C PHE A 44 23.41 10.14 3.19
N ARG A 45 22.77 10.92 4.08
CA ARG A 45 23.37 12.17 4.61
C ARG A 45 24.68 11.94 5.37
N ALA A 46 24.82 10.79 5.99
CA ALA A 46 26.04 10.40 6.70
C ALA A 46 27.14 9.79 5.79
N GLY A 47 26.91 9.72 4.47
CA GLY A 47 27.86 9.11 3.53
C GLY A 47 27.93 7.57 3.62
N ASN A 48 26.94 6.92 4.23
CA ASN A 48 26.88 5.47 4.45
C ASN A 48 25.53 4.90 3.94
N ALA A 49 25.15 5.30 2.73
CA ALA A 49 23.90 4.84 2.11
C ALA A 49 23.92 3.33 1.82
N PRO A 50 22.79 2.63 1.94
CA PRO A 50 22.67 1.27 1.43
C PRO A 50 22.80 1.25 -0.09
N HIS A 51 23.30 0.15 -0.65
CA HIS A 51 23.41 -0.01 -2.10
C HIS A 51 22.03 -0.17 -2.76
N ILE A 52 21.10 -0.80 -2.05
CA ILE A 52 19.71 -1.01 -2.49
C ILE A 52 18.80 -0.69 -1.31
N ILE A 53 17.75 0.06 -1.56
CA ILE A 53 16.72 0.35 -0.57
C ILE A 53 15.34 0.02 -1.15
N GLN A 54 14.50 -0.63 -0.36
CA GLN A 54 13.08 -0.75 -0.68
C GLN A 54 12.36 0.54 -0.30
N VAL A 55 11.60 1.08 -1.23
CA VAL A 55 10.73 2.23 -1.02
C VAL A 55 9.30 1.82 -1.28
N PHE A 56 8.39 2.16 -0.39
CA PHE A 56 6.96 1.95 -0.61
C PHE A 56 6.37 3.10 -1.45
N GLU A 57 5.21 2.89 -2.05
CA GLU A 57 4.61 3.82 -3.03
C GLU A 57 4.44 5.24 -2.49
N VAL A 58 4.05 5.40 -1.22
CA VAL A 58 3.90 6.72 -0.58
C VAL A 58 5.23 7.49 -0.52
N GLY A 59 6.35 6.79 -0.45
CA GLY A 59 7.70 7.36 -0.46
C GLY A 59 8.21 7.73 -1.84
N THR A 60 7.53 7.32 -2.92
CA THR A 60 8.01 7.45 -4.30
C THR A 60 8.29 8.91 -4.66
N ALA A 61 7.36 9.84 -4.41
CA ALA A 61 7.54 11.27 -4.73
C ALA A 61 8.76 11.88 -4.02
N THR A 62 8.99 11.52 -2.76
CA THR A 62 10.17 11.97 -1.99
C THR A 62 11.45 11.47 -2.63
N MET A 63 11.50 10.21 -3.06
CA MET A 63 12.67 9.63 -3.72
C MET A 63 12.89 10.21 -5.13
N MET A 64 11.82 10.43 -5.88
CA MET A 64 11.89 11.10 -7.20
C MET A 64 12.42 12.52 -7.12
N ALA A 65 12.08 13.26 -6.06
CA ALA A 65 12.54 14.61 -5.81
C ALA A 65 13.96 14.68 -5.22
N SER A 66 14.54 13.56 -4.80
CA SER A 66 15.87 13.50 -4.18
C SER A 66 16.98 13.48 -5.23
N ASN A 67 17.29 14.65 -5.80
CA ASN A 67 18.33 14.80 -6.83
C ASN A 67 19.70 14.28 -6.35
N GLY A 68 20.27 13.34 -7.12
CA GLY A 68 21.60 12.77 -6.86
C GLY A 68 21.67 11.74 -5.71
N ALA A 69 20.55 11.45 -5.03
CA ALA A 69 20.54 10.45 -3.96
C ALA A 69 20.27 9.03 -4.46
N ILE A 70 19.67 8.91 -5.65
CA ILE A 70 19.39 7.60 -6.28
C ILE A 70 20.02 7.53 -7.67
N VAL A 71 20.41 6.34 -8.07
CA VAL A 71 20.75 6.04 -9.46
C VAL A 71 19.54 5.34 -10.08
N PRO A 72 18.98 5.90 -11.18
CA PRO A 72 17.81 5.27 -11.84
C PRO A 72 18.08 3.83 -12.24
N ALA A 73 17.13 2.94 -11.95
CA ALA A 73 17.28 1.51 -12.19
C ALA A 73 17.59 1.18 -13.66
N GLY A 74 16.92 1.82 -14.61
CA GLY A 74 17.19 1.66 -16.04
C GLY A 74 18.62 2.06 -16.41
N LYS A 75 19.17 3.10 -15.77
CA LYS A 75 20.56 3.51 -15.98
C LYS A 75 21.57 2.47 -15.44
N VAL A 76 21.33 1.94 -14.23
CA VAL A 76 22.18 0.88 -13.64
C VAL A 76 22.31 -0.31 -14.59
N MET A 77 21.19 -0.75 -15.19
CA MET A 77 21.20 -1.87 -16.14
C MET A 77 21.94 -1.53 -17.42
N SER A 78 21.68 -0.35 -17.99
CA SER A 78 22.36 0.12 -19.21
C SER A 78 23.86 0.23 -19.01
N ASP A 79 24.30 0.82 -17.90
CA ASP A 79 25.74 0.97 -17.59
C ASP A 79 26.43 -0.39 -17.37
N ALA A 80 25.70 -1.39 -16.90
CA ALA A 80 26.18 -2.76 -16.74
C ALA A 80 26.10 -3.60 -18.04
N GLY A 81 25.64 -3.02 -19.14
CA GLY A 81 25.50 -3.71 -20.45
C GLY A 81 24.32 -4.65 -20.56
N PHE A 82 23.38 -4.60 -19.61
CA PHE A 82 22.15 -5.40 -19.66
C PHE A 82 21.05 -4.65 -20.42
N LYS A 83 20.32 -5.37 -21.26
CA LYS A 83 19.07 -4.85 -21.84
C LYS A 83 17.99 -4.93 -20.77
N PHE A 84 17.41 -3.77 -20.47
CA PHE A 84 16.25 -3.68 -19.62
C PHE A 84 15.02 -3.47 -20.51
N ASP A 85 14.03 -4.35 -20.38
CA ASP A 85 12.77 -4.24 -21.10
C ASP A 85 11.64 -3.88 -20.11
N PRO A 86 11.20 -2.61 -20.05
CA PRO A 86 10.11 -2.18 -19.17
C PRO A 86 8.77 -2.83 -19.53
N THR A 87 8.61 -3.37 -20.76
CA THR A 87 7.37 -4.04 -21.18
C THR A 87 7.19 -5.43 -20.55
N SER A 88 8.23 -5.96 -19.91
CA SER A 88 8.14 -7.18 -19.09
C SER A 88 7.34 -6.99 -17.80
N TYR A 89 7.08 -5.75 -17.39
CA TYR A 89 6.25 -5.42 -16.23
C TYR A 89 4.82 -5.05 -16.64
N VAL A 90 3.89 -5.16 -15.70
CA VAL A 90 2.53 -4.62 -15.87
C VAL A 90 2.65 -3.12 -16.12
N SER A 91 2.07 -2.63 -17.21
CA SER A 91 2.27 -1.25 -17.71
C SER A 91 1.93 -0.17 -16.67
N ALA A 92 0.84 -0.35 -15.93
CA ALA A 92 0.46 0.58 -14.87
C ALA A 92 1.51 0.66 -13.74
N VAL A 93 2.14 -0.47 -13.41
CA VAL A 93 3.20 -0.53 -12.38
C VAL A 93 4.49 0.09 -12.91
N ALA A 94 4.91 -0.27 -14.13
CA ALA A 94 6.09 0.32 -14.77
C ALA A 94 5.94 1.84 -14.90
N GLY A 95 4.77 2.32 -15.35
CA GLY A 95 4.47 3.74 -15.49
C GLY A 95 4.56 4.52 -14.18
N TYR A 96 4.11 3.93 -13.07
CA TYR A 96 4.20 4.57 -11.76
C TYR A 96 5.64 4.89 -11.33
N TYR A 97 6.60 4.03 -11.67
CA TYR A 97 8.01 4.20 -11.32
C TYR A 97 8.86 4.84 -12.41
N THR A 98 8.22 5.39 -13.45
CA THR A 98 8.89 6.05 -14.58
C THR A 98 8.70 7.56 -14.49
N ALA A 99 9.80 8.30 -14.57
CA ALA A 99 9.76 9.76 -14.63
C ALA A 99 9.17 10.26 -15.95
N PRO A 100 8.69 11.53 -16.03
CA PRO A 100 8.13 12.11 -17.26
C PRO A 100 9.06 12.06 -18.49
N ASN A 101 10.36 11.98 -18.27
CA ASN A 101 11.36 11.83 -19.35
C ASN A 101 11.51 10.38 -19.86
N GLY A 102 10.67 9.45 -19.39
CA GLY A 102 10.72 8.04 -19.77
C GLY A 102 11.75 7.18 -19.01
N GLN A 103 12.48 7.77 -18.06
CA GLN A 103 13.50 7.05 -17.29
C GLN A 103 12.86 6.28 -16.12
N MET A 104 13.01 4.96 -16.08
CA MET A 104 12.60 4.16 -14.96
C MET A 104 13.54 4.37 -13.77
N LEU A 105 12.99 4.83 -12.66
CA LEU A 105 13.74 5.23 -11.47
C LEU A 105 13.99 4.06 -10.52
N SER A 106 13.06 3.11 -10.43
CA SER A 106 13.15 1.95 -9.54
C SER A 106 12.61 0.70 -10.22
N TYR A 107 13.03 -0.48 -9.73
CA TYR A 107 12.44 -1.76 -10.15
C TYR A 107 11.20 -2.04 -9.33
N PRO A 108 10.05 -2.36 -9.96
CA PRO A 108 8.90 -2.91 -9.26
C PRO A 108 9.28 -4.25 -8.62
N LEU A 109 9.09 -4.37 -7.31
CA LEU A 109 9.30 -5.63 -6.59
C LEU A 109 7.99 -6.36 -6.38
N ASN A 110 7.01 -5.68 -5.81
CA ASN A 110 5.64 -6.13 -5.63
C ASN A 110 4.71 -4.91 -5.70
N SER A 111 3.44 -5.16 -5.94
CA SER A 111 2.42 -4.11 -5.96
C SER A 111 1.15 -4.65 -5.36
N SER A 112 0.60 -3.93 -4.39
CA SER A 112 -0.66 -4.25 -3.76
C SER A 112 -1.80 -3.48 -4.41
N THR A 113 -3.01 -4.05 -4.34
CA THR A 113 -4.26 -3.33 -4.57
C THR A 113 -5.08 -3.38 -3.31
N THR A 114 -5.95 -2.39 -3.10
CA THR A 114 -6.91 -2.44 -2.02
C THR A 114 -8.03 -3.39 -2.40
N ILE A 115 -8.32 -4.36 -1.52
CA ILE A 115 -9.45 -5.26 -1.65
C ILE A 115 -10.29 -5.29 -0.39
N PHE A 116 -11.52 -5.76 -0.52
CA PHE A 116 -12.46 -5.93 0.57
C PHE A 116 -12.54 -7.41 0.96
N TYR A 117 -12.24 -7.70 2.21
CA TYR A 117 -12.36 -9.03 2.79
C TYR A 117 -13.57 -9.09 3.72
N TYR A 118 -14.26 -10.24 3.74
CA TYR A 118 -15.35 -10.50 4.68
C TYR A 118 -15.34 -11.94 5.17
N ASN A 119 -15.72 -12.13 6.42
CA ASN A 119 -15.80 -13.44 7.06
C ASN A 119 -17.20 -14.04 6.83
N LYS A 120 -17.25 -15.12 6.04
CA LYS A 120 -18.51 -15.79 5.68
C LYS A 120 -19.26 -16.36 6.89
N ASP A 121 -18.53 -16.81 7.91
CA ASP A 121 -19.17 -17.40 9.09
C ASP A 121 -19.74 -16.31 10.01
N ALA A 122 -19.07 -15.17 10.12
CA ALA A 122 -19.63 -13.99 10.80
C ALA A 122 -20.90 -13.49 10.10
N PHE A 123 -20.91 -13.47 8.75
CA PHE A 123 -22.10 -13.13 7.97
C PHE A 123 -23.27 -14.06 8.26
N LYS A 124 -23.06 -15.38 8.21
CA LYS A 124 -24.09 -16.37 8.54
C LYS A 124 -24.66 -16.17 9.95
N LYS A 125 -23.79 -15.96 10.95
CA LYS A 125 -24.21 -15.69 12.33
C LYS A 125 -25.05 -14.45 12.49
N ALA A 126 -24.79 -13.42 11.66
CA ALA A 126 -25.56 -12.18 11.62
C ALA A 126 -26.82 -12.24 10.73
N GLY A 127 -27.16 -13.40 10.17
CA GLY A 127 -28.30 -13.56 9.25
C GLY A 127 -28.07 -12.93 7.88
N LEU A 128 -26.81 -12.69 7.50
CA LEU A 128 -26.43 -12.19 6.19
C LEU A 128 -26.13 -13.35 5.23
N ASP A 129 -26.41 -13.15 3.93
CA ASP A 129 -26.06 -14.14 2.91
C ASP A 129 -24.53 -14.12 2.66
N ALA A 130 -23.86 -15.20 3.09
CA ALA A 130 -22.42 -15.36 2.95
C ALA A 130 -21.92 -15.46 1.49
N ASN A 131 -22.80 -15.59 0.52
CA ASN A 131 -22.46 -15.64 -0.91
C ASN A 131 -22.82 -14.35 -1.65
N LYS A 132 -23.35 -13.36 -0.94
CA LYS A 132 -23.67 -12.03 -1.47
C LYS A 132 -22.90 -10.95 -0.70
N PRO A 133 -21.58 -10.79 -0.97
CA PRO A 133 -20.81 -9.74 -0.33
C PRO A 133 -21.32 -8.34 -0.71
N PRO A 134 -21.16 -7.34 0.16
CA PRO A 134 -21.42 -5.96 -0.17
C PRO A 134 -20.64 -5.53 -1.42
N LYS A 135 -21.28 -4.75 -2.30
CA LYS A 135 -20.70 -4.23 -3.55
C LYS A 135 -20.58 -2.71 -3.54
N THR A 136 -21.26 -2.06 -2.63
CA THR A 136 -21.27 -0.60 -2.48
C THR A 136 -21.01 -0.19 -1.03
N TRP A 137 -20.56 1.03 -0.82
CA TRP A 137 -20.34 1.56 0.53
C TRP A 137 -21.62 1.56 1.39
N PRO A 138 -22.80 1.94 0.90
CA PRO A 138 -24.03 1.79 1.67
C PRO A 138 -24.26 0.34 2.14
N GLU A 139 -24.04 -0.65 1.28
CA GLU A 139 -24.16 -2.07 1.65
C GLU A 139 -23.10 -2.51 2.68
N VAL A 140 -21.88 -1.98 2.61
CA VAL A 140 -20.85 -2.23 3.62
C VAL A 140 -21.29 -1.70 4.99
N PHE A 141 -21.81 -0.47 5.06
CA PHE A 141 -22.29 0.11 6.32
C PHE A 141 -23.54 -0.61 6.84
N GLU A 142 -24.45 -1.04 5.96
CA GLU A 142 -25.60 -1.84 6.35
C GLU A 142 -25.18 -3.21 6.93
N ALA A 143 -24.26 -3.91 6.26
CA ALA A 143 -23.72 -5.17 6.75
C ALA A 143 -23.00 -5.00 8.09
N ALA A 144 -22.21 -3.92 8.24
CA ALA A 144 -21.53 -3.60 9.49
C ALA A 144 -22.52 -3.36 10.64
N SER A 145 -23.62 -2.66 10.37
CA SER A 145 -24.67 -2.42 11.37
C SER A 145 -25.37 -3.73 11.79
N LYS A 146 -25.67 -4.64 10.86
CA LYS A 146 -26.24 -5.97 11.15
C LYS A 146 -25.28 -6.85 11.95
N LEU A 147 -23.99 -6.85 11.60
CA LEU A 147 -22.94 -7.55 12.35
C LEU A 147 -22.83 -7.00 13.78
N LYS A 148 -22.89 -5.67 13.94
CA LYS A 148 -22.92 -5.04 15.27
C LYS A 148 -24.15 -5.48 16.08
N ALA A 149 -25.33 -5.45 15.47
CA ALA A 149 -26.58 -5.86 16.11
C ALA A 149 -26.57 -7.35 16.53
N SER A 150 -25.84 -8.21 15.79
CA SER A 150 -25.65 -9.62 16.15
C SER A 150 -24.59 -9.84 17.26
N GLY A 151 -24.01 -8.78 17.81
CA GLY A 151 -23.03 -8.82 18.89
C GLY A 151 -21.57 -8.90 18.45
N HIS A 152 -21.26 -8.71 17.16
CA HIS A 152 -19.88 -8.71 16.71
C HIS A 152 -19.13 -7.48 17.21
N SER A 153 -17.97 -7.67 17.88
CA SER A 153 -17.20 -6.57 18.50
C SER A 153 -16.48 -5.67 17.50
N CYS A 154 -16.09 -6.21 16.34
CA CYS A 154 -15.43 -5.48 15.26
C CYS A 154 -16.11 -5.81 13.92
N PRO A 155 -17.24 -5.18 13.60
CA PRO A 155 -17.97 -5.47 12.36
C PRO A 155 -17.19 -5.12 11.09
N PHE A 156 -16.58 -3.92 11.06
CA PHE A 156 -15.79 -3.42 9.95
C PHE A 156 -14.58 -2.65 10.46
N THR A 157 -13.45 -2.84 9.80
CA THR A 157 -12.22 -2.08 10.02
C THR A 157 -11.52 -1.76 8.70
N THR A 158 -10.43 -1.01 8.77
CA THR A 158 -9.57 -0.69 7.63
C THR A 158 -8.12 -0.65 8.06
N SER A 159 -7.21 -1.14 7.26
CA SER A 159 -5.79 -0.83 7.36
C SER A 159 -5.42 0.29 6.40
N TRP A 160 -4.30 0.99 6.64
CA TRP A 160 -3.78 2.04 5.76
C TRP A 160 -4.85 3.05 5.34
N ILE A 161 -5.54 3.66 6.30
CA ILE A 161 -6.77 4.44 6.09
C ILE A 161 -6.64 5.54 5.01
N SER A 162 -5.51 6.23 4.89
CA SER A 162 -5.29 7.22 3.83
C SER A 162 -5.27 6.57 2.45
N TRP A 163 -4.59 5.43 2.33
CA TRP A 163 -4.51 4.70 1.08
C TRP A 163 -5.83 4.03 0.70
N THR A 164 -6.48 3.32 1.65
CA THR A 164 -7.70 2.54 1.35
C THR A 164 -8.96 3.40 1.27
N GLN A 165 -9.12 4.39 2.19
CA GLN A 165 -10.35 5.16 2.32
C GLN A 165 -10.30 6.54 1.65
N LEU A 166 -9.14 6.96 1.14
CA LEU A 166 -8.99 8.20 0.40
C LEU A 166 -8.50 7.97 -1.02
N GLU A 167 -7.27 7.45 -1.21
CA GLU A 167 -6.67 7.30 -2.54
C GLU A 167 -7.40 6.22 -3.36
N SER A 168 -7.55 5.00 -2.81
CA SER A 168 -8.29 3.93 -3.47
C SER A 168 -9.79 4.23 -3.59
N PHE A 169 -10.36 4.92 -2.60
CA PHE A 169 -11.73 5.41 -2.69
C PHE A 169 -11.92 6.38 -3.85
N SER A 170 -10.99 7.32 -4.05
CA SER A 170 -11.00 8.24 -5.18
C SER A 170 -10.92 7.48 -6.51
N LEU A 171 -10.02 6.49 -6.60
CA LEU A 171 -9.85 5.63 -7.76
C LEU A 171 -11.16 4.88 -8.12
N TRP A 172 -11.80 4.25 -7.15
CA TRP A 172 -13.05 3.51 -7.38
C TRP A 172 -14.21 4.40 -7.82
N HIS A 173 -14.15 5.69 -7.53
CA HIS A 173 -15.15 6.67 -7.95
C HIS A 173 -14.72 7.50 -9.17
N ASN A 174 -13.61 7.10 -9.82
CA ASN A 174 -13.03 7.79 -10.98
C ASN A 174 -12.87 9.30 -10.74
N THR A 175 -12.31 9.66 -9.58
CA THR A 175 -12.06 11.06 -9.22
C THR A 175 -10.61 11.22 -8.78
N LEU A 176 -10.04 12.38 -9.08
CA LEU A 176 -8.70 12.72 -8.63
C LEU A 176 -8.73 13.11 -7.15
N PHE A 177 -7.71 12.74 -6.39
CA PHE A 177 -7.50 13.23 -5.02
C PHE A 177 -6.48 14.39 -4.97
N ALA A 178 -5.76 14.62 -6.08
CA ALA A 178 -4.88 15.78 -6.27
C ALA A 178 -4.92 16.27 -7.71
N SER A 179 -4.61 17.55 -7.92
CA SER A 179 -4.43 18.12 -9.23
C SER A 179 -3.23 17.53 -9.98
N LYS A 180 -3.01 17.95 -11.24
CA LYS A 180 -1.89 17.49 -12.05
C LYS A 180 -1.79 15.96 -12.12
N ASN A 181 -2.91 15.34 -12.47
CA ASN A 181 -2.98 13.89 -12.61
C ASN A 181 -2.46 13.17 -11.34
N ASN A 182 -3.01 13.54 -10.18
CA ASN A 182 -2.57 13.07 -8.86
C ASN A 182 -1.07 13.31 -8.57
N GLY A 183 -0.51 14.40 -9.09
CA GLY A 183 0.89 14.79 -8.87
C GLY A 183 1.88 14.24 -9.90
N PHE A 184 1.44 13.41 -10.86
CA PHE A 184 2.36 12.87 -11.89
C PHE A 184 2.84 13.94 -12.87
N ASP A 185 2.05 15.01 -13.09
CA ASP A 185 2.37 16.08 -14.05
C ASP A 185 3.07 17.28 -13.39
N GLY A 186 3.46 17.19 -12.11
CA GLY A 186 4.24 18.24 -11.45
C GLY A 186 4.22 18.18 -9.92
N THR A 187 5.26 18.71 -9.31
CA THR A 187 5.48 18.70 -7.86
C THR A 187 4.70 19.75 -7.07
N ASP A 188 4.02 20.66 -7.77
CA ASP A 188 3.15 21.71 -7.22
C ASP A 188 1.65 21.30 -7.26
N ALA A 189 1.38 20.00 -7.24
CA ALA A 189 0.02 19.47 -7.14
C ALA A 189 -0.66 19.90 -5.84
N GLN A 190 -1.97 20.15 -5.93
CA GLN A 190 -2.82 20.55 -4.81
C GLN A 190 -3.80 19.43 -4.49
N LEU A 191 -3.98 19.12 -3.20
CA LEU A 191 -4.98 18.14 -2.76
C LEU A 191 -6.40 18.57 -3.13
N GLN A 192 -7.19 17.63 -3.64
CA GLN A 192 -8.59 17.80 -4.05
C GLN A 192 -9.52 16.88 -3.25
N ILE A 193 -9.26 16.75 -1.96
CA ILE A 193 -9.94 15.81 -1.06
C ILE A 193 -11.12 16.40 -0.30
N ASN A 194 -11.42 17.68 -0.50
CA ASN A 194 -12.56 18.35 0.12
C ASN A 194 -13.75 18.47 -0.85
N THR A 195 -14.07 17.38 -1.55
CA THR A 195 -15.25 17.31 -2.40
C THR A 195 -16.45 16.75 -1.62
N PRO A 196 -17.69 17.01 -2.07
CA PRO A 196 -18.88 16.42 -1.43
C PRO A 196 -18.84 14.88 -1.34
N LEU A 197 -18.16 14.23 -2.29
CA LEU A 197 -17.97 12.77 -2.29
C LEU A 197 -17.10 12.32 -1.12
N HIS A 198 -15.92 12.93 -0.97
CA HIS A 198 -14.99 12.59 0.10
C HIS A 198 -15.55 12.95 1.49
N VAL A 199 -16.12 14.14 1.62
CA VAL A 199 -16.74 14.59 2.89
C VAL A 199 -17.80 13.59 3.33
N ARG A 200 -18.74 13.24 2.46
CA ARG A 200 -19.80 12.27 2.77
C ARG A 200 -19.25 10.90 3.18
N HIS A 201 -18.18 10.44 2.51
CA HIS A 201 -17.57 9.16 2.85
C HIS A 201 -16.99 9.17 4.26
N PHE A 202 -16.21 10.19 4.60
CA PHE A 202 -15.63 10.32 5.94
C PHE A 202 -16.68 10.60 7.02
N GLU A 203 -17.75 11.34 6.72
CA GLU A 203 -18.91 11.49 7.63
C GLU A 203 -19.56 10.14 7.93
N ASN A 204 -19.75 9.28 6.91
CA ASN A 204 -20.27 7.93 7.09
C ASN A 204 -19.34 7.05 7.94
N LEU A 205 -18.03 7.10 7.72
CA LEU A 205 -17.05 6.40 8.55
C LEU A 205 -17.07 6.91 10.00
N ALA A 206 -17.13 8.23 10.19
CA ALA A 206 -17.20 8.84 11.52
C ALA A 206 -18.48 8.46 12.25
N LYS A 207 -19.62 8.45 11.54
CA LYS A 207 -20.91 7.98 12.07
C LYS A 207 -20.83 6.50 12.47
N ALA A 208 -20.37 5.64 11.57
CA ALA A 208 -20.21 4.21 11.83
C ALA A 208 -19.26 3.94 13.02
N SER A 209 -18.21 4.76 13.17
CA SER A 209 -17.31 4.68 14.32
C SER A 209 -18.01 5.03 15.64
N LYS A 210 -18.80 6.11 15.66
CA LYS A 210 -19.59 6.48 16.85
C LYS A 210 -20.61 5.42 17.23
N GLU A 211 -21.21 4.77 16.24
CA GLU A 211 -22.17 3.68 16.42
C GLU A 211 -21.50 2.34 16.76
N GLY A 212 -20.17 2.25 16.65
CA GLY A 212 -19.40 1.03 16.92
C GLY A 212 -19.52 -0.03 15.82
N SER A 213 -20.02 0.31 14.64
CA SER A 213 -20.04 -0.58 13.46
C SER A 213 -18.77 -0.48 12.60
N PHE A 214 -17.98 0.58 12.76
CA PHE A 214 -16.62 0.71 12.25
C PHE A 214 -15.64 0.88 13.42
N VAL A 215 -14.57 0.08 13.45
CA VAL A 215 -13.56 0.09 14.52
C VAL A 215 -12.20 0.44 13.94
N TYR A 216 -11.72 1.64 14.19
CA TYR A 216 -10.38 2.05 13.78
C TYR A 216 -9.32 1.44 14.70
N LYS A 217 -8.39 0.67 14.13
CA LYS A 217 -7.36 -0.08 14.87
C LYS A 217 -6.00 0.61 14.94
N GLY A 218 -5.83 1.74 14.26
CA GLY A 218 -4.57 2.48 14.23
C GLY A 218 -4.03 2.72 12.83
N ARG A 219 -2.84 3.33 12.75
CA ARG A 219 -2.19 3.68 11.49
C ARG A 219 -1.55 2.48 10.80
N GLY A 220 -1.31 2.64 9.50
CA GLY A 220 -0.58 1.65 8.71
C GLY A 220 -1.25 0.28 8.76
N ASN A 221 -0.47 -0.74 9.06
CA ASN A 221 -0.88 -2.14 9.11
C ASN A 221 -1.46 -2.60 10.46
N ALA A 222 -1.79 -1.68 11.37
CA ALA A 222 -2.26 -2.04 12.71
C ALA A 222 -3.53 -2.91 12.72
N ALA A 223 -4.37 -2.82 11.67
CA ALA A 223 -5.58 -3.62 11.53
C ALA A 223 -5.37 -4.98 10.84
N ASP A 224 -4.23 -5.22 10.18
CA ASP A 224 -4.08 -6.37 9.28
C ASP A 224 -4.31 -7.71 9.96
N ALA A 225 -3.80 -7.91 11.18
CA ALA A 225 -3.95 -9.15 11.91
C ALA A 225 -5.38 -9.40 12.44
N SER A 226 -6.24 -8.38 12.50
CA SER A 226 -7.57 -8.49 13.10
C SER A 226 -8.58 -9.27 12.24
N PHE A 227 -8.37 -9.35 10.95
CA PHE A 227 -9.23 -10.12 10.05
C PHE A 227 -8.87 -11.62 10.06
N PRO A 228 -7.62 -12.05 9.79
CA PRO A 228 -7.26 -13.46 9.82
C PRO A 228 -7.40 -14.09 11.21
N SER A 229 -7.29 -13.32 12.29
CA SER A 229 -7.58 -13.80 13.65
C SER A 229 -9.07 -14.00 13.93
N GLY A 230 -9.97 -13.54 13.05
CA GLY A 230 -11.41 -13.56 13.25
C GLY A 230 -11.93 -12.48 14.20
N GLU A 231 -11.08 -11.56 14.67
CA GLU A 231 -11.47 -10.45 15.53
C GLU A 231 -12.40 -9.47 14.79
N CYS A 232 -12.12 -9.16 13.52
CA CYS A 232 -12.97 -8.30 12.69
C CYS A 232 -13.66 -9.10 11.59
N ALA A 233 -14.94 -8.80 11.33
CA ALA A 233 -15.76 -9.50 10.34
C ALA A 233 -15.50 -9.02 8.92
N MET A 234 -15.17 -7.74 8.74
CA MET A 234 -14.87 -7.13 7.44
C MET A 234 -13.67 -6.21 7.56
N ILE A 235 -12.87 -6.15 6.49
CA ILE A 235 -11.74 -5.22 6.39
C ILE A 235 -11.53 -4.77 4.94
N THR A 236 -11.20 -3.49 4.75
CA THR A 236 -10.51 -3.02 3.54
C THR A 236 -9.02 -2.96 3.83
N GLY A 237 -8.23 -3.60 2.97
CA GLY A 237 -6.80 -3.72 3.19
C GLY A 237 -6.05 -4.11 1.93
N SER A 238 -4.77 -4.38 2.08
CA SER A 238 -3.87 -4.79 1.00
C SER A 238 -4.19 -6.21 0.51
N SER A 239 -3.97 -6.44 -0.79
CA SER A 239 -3.97 -7.79 -1.39
C SER A 239 -2.68 -8.57 -1.11
N GLY A 240 -1.64 -7.94 -0.56
CA GLY A 240 -0.34 -8.53 -0.26
C GLY A 240 -0.14 -8.97 1.16
#